data_3872e6c377c29566b52ac9bafb5e8aa9
#
_entry.id   3872e6c377c29566b52ac9bafb5e8aa9
#
_cell.length_a   1.000
_cell.length_b   1.000
_cell.length_c   1.000
_cell.angle_alpha   90.00
_cell.angle_beta   90.00
_cell.angle_gamma   90.00
#
_symmetry.space_group_name_H-M   'P 1'
#
loop_
_entity.id
_entity.type
_entity.pdbx_description
1 polymer ?
#
loop_
_entity_poly.entity_id
_entity_poly.type
_entity_poly.pdbx_seq_one_letter_code
_entity_poly.pdbx_strand_id
1 'polypeptide(L)'
;MVCDRCVKVVREELQKLGYEIKSIELGKVELIWPHQINKNELEHSLAKEGFELLDDSNNRMINDIKSIIINQVHYNTDSSPPQENLSQILEKQIGRDYSYISNLFSTIEGRTIEKFIIQQKIEKIKELLKYGELTINEIAFELNYSSPQYLSNQFKQITGMRPSQFRNMLESDRKQLDKV
;
A
#
# COMPACT_ATOMS: atom_id res chain seq x y z
N MET A 1 7.75 7.55 -14.31
CA MET A 1 7.52 8.99 -14.69
C MET A 1 7.16 9.75 -13.43
N VAL A 2 7.88 10.84 -13.13
CA VAL A 2 7.69 11.59 -11.86
C VAL A 2 7.48 13.10 -12.07
N CYS A 3 7.50 13.58 -13.32
CA CYS A 3 7.32 15.01 -13.66
C CYS A 3 6.87 15.17 -15.12
N ASP A 4 6.44 16.39 -15.49
CA ASP A 4 5.94 16.73 -16.83
C ASP A 4 6.99 16.50 -17.93
N ARG A 5 8.27 16.69 -17.63
CA ARG A 5 9.36 16.39 -18.54
C ARG A 5 9.42 14.89 -18.87
N CYS A 6 9.23 14.03 -17.85
CA CYS A 6 9.16 12.59 -18.08
C CYS A 6 7.96 12.20 -18.94
N VAL A 7 6.80 12.84 -18.74
CA VAL A 7 5.59 12.63 -19.54
C VAL A 7 5.85 13.00 -21.00
N LYS A 8 6.55 14.13 -21.25
CA LYS A 8 6.90 14.57 -22.60
C LYS A 8 7.82 13.57 -23.32
N VAL A 9 8.90 13.12 -22.65
CA VAL A 9 9.85 12.16 -23.22
C VAL A 9 9.15 10.85 -23.58
N VAL A 10 8.36 10.28 -22.65
CA VAL A 10 7.60 9.04 -22.91
C VAL A 10 6.62 9.19 -24.06
N ARG A 11 5.95 10.34 -24.18
CA ARG A 11 5.06 10.64 -25.30
C ARG A 11 5.81 10.61 -26.63
N GLU A 12 6.96 11.28 -26.70
CA GLU A 12 7.79 11.34 -27.90
C GLU A 12 8.29 9.95 -28.33
N GLU A 13 8.75 9.12 -27.37
CA GLU A 13 9.20 7.76 -27.67
C GLU A 13 8.06 6.86 -28.17
N LEU A 14 6.88 6.93 -27.54
CA LEU A 14 5.70 6.17 -28.00
C LEU A 14 5.26 6.58 -29.40
N GLN A 15 5.28 7.87 -29.70
CA GLN A 15 4.93 8.38 -31.04
C GLN A 15 5.96 7.97 -32.10
N LYS A 16 7.26 7.94 -31.79
CA LYS A 16 8.30 7.41 -32.68
C LYS A 16 8.09 5.95 -33.04
N LEU A 17 7.56 5.16 -32.10
CA LEU A 17 7.21 3.75 -32.29
C LEU A 17 5.84 3.56 -32.98
N GLY A 18 5.17 4.65 -33.37
CA GLY A 18 3.88 4.62 -34.07
C GLY A 18 2.67 4.32 -33.21
N TYR A 19 2.79 4.45 -31.86
CA TYR A 19 1.66 4.26 -30.98
C TYR A 19 0.79 5.53 -30.86
N GLU A 20 -0.51 5.37 -30.98
CA GLU A 20 -1.49 6.42 -30.69
C GLU A 20 -1.84 6.43 -29.19
N ILE A 21 -1.66 7.60 -28.56
CA ILE A 21 -1.87 7.78 -27.13
C ILE A 21 -3.28 8.31 -26.90
N LYS A 22 -4.09 7.56 -26.14
CA LYS A 22 -5.42 7.98 -25.69
C LYS A 22 -5.31 8.96 -24.51
N SER A 23 -4.51 8.58 -23.50
CA SER A 23 -4.22 9.41 -22.34
C SER A 23 -2.81 9.12 -21.80
N ILE A 24 -2.20 10.10 -21.16
CA ILE A 24 -0.91 9.96 -20.51
C ILE A 24 -0.90 10.76 -19.21
N GLU A 25 -0.61 10.06 -18.10
CA GLU A 25 -0.52 10.59 -16.75
C GLU A 25 0.80 10.16 -16.12
N LEU A 26 1.11 10.65 -14.93
CA LEU A 26 2.31 10.24 -14.19
C LEU A 26 2.27 8.73 -13.90
N GLY A 27 3.14 7.97 -14.54
CA GLY A 27 3.27 6.52 -14.35
C GLY A 27 2.32 5.65 -15.18
N LYS A 28 1.37 6.24 -15.92
CA LYS A 28 0.38 5.49 -16.69
C LYS A 28 0.20 6.07 -18.09
N VAL A 29 0.14 5.20 -19.10
CA VAL A 29 -0.22 5.55 -20.48
C VAL A 29 -1.33 4.62 -20.95
N GLU A 30 -2.38 5.18 -21.52
CA GLU A 30 -3.40 4.45 -22.25
C GLU A 30 -3.17 4.64 -23.73
N LEU A 31 -2.98 3.54 -24.45
CA LEU A 31 -2.82 3.54 -25.90
C LEU A 31 -4.17 3.24 -26.57
N ILE A 32 -4.42 3.85 -27.72
CA ILE A 32 -5.49 3.42 -28.61
C ILE A 32 -4.99 2.11 -29.23
N TRP A 33 -5.75 1.02 -29.09
CA TRP A 33 -5.35 -0.34 -29.37
C TRP A 33 -4.65 -0.50 -30.73
N PRO A 34 -3.33 -0.75 -30.78
CA PRO A 34 -2.64 -1.17 -31.98
C PRO A 34 -2.82 -2.67 -32.15
N HIS A 35 -2.90 -3.15 -33.38
CA HIS A 35 -3.09 -4.58 -33.68
C HIS A 35 -1.98 -5.50 -33.12
N GLN A 36 -0.80 -4.97 -32.81
CA GLN A 36 0.29 -5.68 -32.08
C GLN A 36 1.18 -4.67 -31.36
N ILE A 37 1.39 -4.88 -30.07
CA ILE A 37 2.40 -4.15 -29.30
C ILE A 37 3.66 -5.00 -29.29
N ASN A 38 4.74 -4.51 -29.89
CA ASN A 38 6.06 -5.12 -29.73
C ASN A 38 6.64 -4.70 -28.37
N LYS A 39 6.37 -5.53 -27.35
CA LYS A 39 6.75 -5.24 -25.96
C LYS A 39 8.26 -5.08 -25.83
N ASN A 40 9.07 -5.89 -26.48
CA ASN A 40 10.52 -5.84 -26.39
C ASN A 40 11.10 -4.54 -26.98
N GLU A 41 10.54 -4.05 -28.08
CA GLU A 41 10.94 -2.79 -28.71
C GLU A 41 10.57 -1.60 -27.84
N LEU A 42 9.37 -1.64 -27.24
CA LEU A 42 8.87 -0.63 -26.32
C LEU A 42 9.75 -0.57 -25.05
N GLU A 43 10.03 -1.72 -24.42
CA GLU A 43 10.94 -1.80 -23.27
C GLU A 43 12.32 -1.26 -23.59
N HIS A 44 12.88 -1.62 -24.74
CA HIS A 44 14.21 -1.16 -25.14
C HIS A 44 14.25 0.36 -25.40
N SER A 45 13.23 0.92 -26.05
CA SER A 45 13.12 2.37 -26.30
C SER A 45 13.00 3.15 -24.99
N LEU A 46 12.11 2.70 -24.09
CA LEU A 46 11.91 3.34 -22.80
C LEU A 46 13.15 3.23 -21.89
N ALA A 47 13.84 2.07 -21.91
CA ALA A 47 15.06 1.86 -21.12
C ALA A 47 16.21 2.81 -21.52
N LYS A 48 16.33 3.18 -22.79
CA LYS A 48 17.31 4.17 -23.25
C LYS A 48 17.12 5.54 -22.60
N GLU A 49 15.88 5.89 -22.32
CA GLU A 49 15.49 7.14 -21.68
C GLU A 49 15.43 7.01 -20.15
N GLY A 50 15.86 5.87 -19.58
CA GLY A 50 15.87 5.60 -18.14
C GLY A 50 14.49 5.26 -17.56
N PHE A 51 13.53 4.80 -18.38
CA PHE A 51 12.22 4.34 -17.96
C PHE A 51 12.11 2.82 -18.02
N GLU A 52 11.46 2.24 -17.03
CA GLU A 52 11.10 0.82 -16.99
C GLU A 52 9.61 0.67 -17.35
N LEU A 53 9.30 -0.28 -18.23
CA LEU A 53 7.92 -0.66 -18.51
C LEU A 53 7.38 -1.55 -17.40
N LEU A 54 6.47 -1.01 -16.59
CA LEU A 54 5.77 -1.80 -15.58
C LEU A 54 4.73 -2.69 -16.26
N ASP A 55 4.91 -3.99 -16.17
CA ASP A 55 3.96 -4.96 -16.70
C ASP A 55 2.66 -4.97 -15.87
N ASP A 56 1.52 -5.24 -16.53
CA ASP A 56 0.24 -5.51 -15.85
C ASP A 56 0.34 -6.65 -14.83
N SER A 57 1.23 -7.61 -15.04
CA SER A 57 1.52 -8.68 -14.08
C SER A 57 2.09 -8.14 -12.77
N ASN A 58 3.01 -7.17 -12.83
CA ASN A 58 3.60 -6.54 -11.65
C ASN A 58 2.56 -5.71 -10.88
N ASN A 59 1.72 -4.95 -11.58
CA ASN A 59 0.65 -4.18 -10.93
C ASN A 59 -0.39 -5.10 -10.28
N ARG A 60 -0.75 -6.22 -10.93
CA ARG A 60 -1.61 -7.25 -10.32
C ARG A 60 -0.96 -7.82 -9.08
N MET A 61 0.31 -8.23 -9.15
CA MET A 61 1.05 -8.75 -8.00
C MET A 61 1.09 -7.75 -6.83
N ILE A 62 1.31 -6.45 -7.08
CA ILE A 62 1.24 -5.41 -6.04
C ILE A 62 -0.14 -5.32 -5.41
N ASN A 63 -1.20 -5.41 -6.20
CA ASN A 63 -2.57 -5.40 -5.68
C ASN A 63 -2.86 -6.66 -4.84
N ASP A 64 -2.35 -7.82 -5.25
CA ASP A 64 -2.47 -9.06 -4.48
C ASP A 64 -1.72 -8.95 -3.15
N ILE A 65 -0.48 -8.44 -3.15
CA ILE A 65 0.31 -8.17 -1.93
C ILE A 65 -0.46 -7.25 -0.97
N LYS A 66 -1.00 -6.13 -1.48
CA LYS A 66 -1.81 -5.20 -0.67
C LYS A 66 -3.03 -5.90 -0.08
N SER A 67 -3.75 -6.67 -0.89
CA SER A 67 -4.95 -7.38 -0.46
C SER A 67 -4.65 -8.40 0.64
N ILE A 68 -3.55 -9.15 0.52
CA ILE A 68 -3.08 -10.08 1.55
C ILE A 68 -2.80 -9.35 2.85
N ILE A 69 -2.04 -8.23 2.80
CA ILE A 69 -1.70 -7.45 3.99
C ILE A 69 -2.95 -6.85 4.65
N ILE A 70 -3.86 -6.28 3.87
CA ILE A 70 -5.11 -5.71 4.37
C ILE A 70 -5.94 -6.80 5.04
N ASN A 71 -6.08 -7.97 4.42
CA ASN A 71 -6.81 -9.09 5.00
C ASN A 71 -6.19 -9.55 6.32
N GLN A 72 -4.87 -9.64 6.41
CA GLN A 72 -4.18 -10.02 7.64
C GLN A 72 -4.32 -8.99 8.77
N VAL A 73 -4.38 -7.70 8.45
CA VAL A 73 -4.44 -6.64 9.46
C VAL A 73 -5.89 -6.33 9.88
N HIS A 74 -6.84 -6.37 8.96
CA HIS A 74 -8.20 -5.89 9.22
C HIS A 74 -9.23 -7.01 9.46
N TYR A 75 -9.03 -8.20 8.88
CA TYR A 75 -10.04 -9.25 8.84
C TYR A 75 -9.61 -10.57 9.45
N ASN A 76 -8.33 -10.72 9.80
CA ASN A 76 -7.88 -11.93 10.49
C ASN A 76 -8.26 -11.84 11.97
N THR A 77 -9.42 -12.42 12.32
CA THR A 77 -9.97 -12.47 13.69
C THR A 77 -9.51 -13.68 14.48
N ASP A 78 -8.67 -14.54 13.90
CA ASP A 78 -8.12 -15.68 14.64
C ASP A 78 -7.17 -15.19 15.74
N SER A 79 -7.66 -15.27 16.97
CA SER A 79 -6.93 -14.90 18.20
C SER A 79 -5.71 -15.78 18.47
N SER A 80 -5.45 -16.78 17.64
CA SER A 80 -4.25 -17.58 17.68
C SER A 80 -3.08 -16.81 17.10
N PRO A 81 -1.91 -16.81 17.74
CA PRO A 81 -0.72 -16.21 17.14
C PRO A 81 -0.50 -16.86 15.76
N PRO A 82 -0.31 -16.06 14.71
CA PRO A 82 -0.14 -16.61 13.36
C PRO A 82 1.02 -17.60 13.38
N GLN A 83 0.75 -18.85 12.98
CA GLN A 83 1.78 -19.91 12.88
C GLN A 83 2.85 -19.56 11.84
N GLU A 84 2.49 -18.73 10.86
CA GLU A 84 3.38 -18.24 9.82
C GLU A 84 3.51 -16.71 9.95
N ASN A 85 4.73 -16.19 9.77
CA ASN A 85 4.91 -14.75 9.69
C ASN A 85 4.49 -14.24 8.30
N LEU A 86 4.19 -12.94 8.21
CA LEU A 86 3.62 -12.35 7.00
C LEU A 86 4.52 -12.52 5.76
N SER A 87 5.85 -12.58 5.91
CA SER A 87 6.75 -12.86 4.80
C SER A 87 6.51 -14.25 4.22
N GLN A 88 6.33 -15.27 5.06
CA GLN A 88 6.03 -16.63 4.63
C GLN A 88 4.66 -16.74 3.95
N ILE A 89 3.66 -16.02 4.48
CA ILE A 89 2.33 -15.95 3.86
C ILE A 89 2.41 -15.32 2.45
N LEU A 90 3.17 -14.23 2.32
CA LEU A 90 3.39 -13.57 1.04
C LEU A 90 4.11 -14.49 0.05
N GLU A 91 5.20 -15.15 0.46
CA GLU A 91 5.93 -16.10 -0.39
C GLU A 91 5.03 -17.24 -0.89
N LYS A 92 4.24 -17.81 0.01
CA LYS A 92 3.35 -18.93 -0.29
C LYS A 92 2.20 -18.55 -1.24
N GLN A 93 1.59 -17.37 -1.05
CA GLN A 93 0.45 -16.95 -1.85
C GLN A 93 0.86 -16.31 -3.19
N ILE A 94 1.97 -15.59 -3.23
CA ILE A 94 2.50 -14.94 -4.44
C ILE A 94 3.35 -15.92 -5.28
N GLY A 95 3.94 -16.96 -4.65
CA GLY A 95 4.81 -17.92 -5.32
C GLY A 95 6.16 -17.32 -5.74
N ARG A 96 6.67 -16.35 -5.00
CA ARG A 96 7.96 -15.68 -5.21
C ARG A 96 8.68 -15.46 -3.87
N ASP A 97 10.01 -15.40 -3.91
CA ASP A 97 10.81 -15.10 -2.72
C ASP A 97 10.51 -13.71 -2.17
N TYR A 98 10.54 -13.57 -0.84
CA TYR A 98 10.23 -12.30 -0.17
C TYR A 98 11.16 -11.15 -0.59
N SER A 99 12.42 -11.43 -0.90
CA SER A 99 13.35 -10.44 -1.42
C SER A 99 12.87 -9.82 -2.73
N TYR A 100 12.38 -10.64 -3.66
CA TYR A 100 11.78 -10.18 -4.91
C TYR A 100 10.50 -9.36 -4.66
N ILE A 101 9.59 -9.89 -3.82
CA ILE A 101 8.33 -9.24 -3.45
C ILE A 101 8.60 -7.85 -2.84
N SER A 102 9.52 -7.77 -1.89
CA SER A 102 9.87 -6.53 -1.18
C SER A 102 10.50 -5.48 -2.09
N ASN A 103 11.40 -5.90 -2.98
CA ASN A 103 12.03 -5.02 -3.97
C ASN A 103 10.99 -4.48 -4.97
N LEU A 104 10.15 -5.36 -5.53
CA LEU A 104 9.10 -4.97 -6.46
C LEU A 104 8.12 -3.98 -5.82
N PHE A 105 7.66 -4.30 -4.60
CA PHE A 105 6.74 -3.45 -3.85
C PHE A 105 7.35 -2.07 -3.60
N SER A 106 8.60 -2.02 -3.14
CA SER A 106 9.28 -0.76 -2.83
C SER A 106 9.52 0.09 -4.07
N THR A 107 9.83 -0.55 -5.20
CA THR A 107 10.05 0.15 -6.49
C THR A 107 8.76 0.78 -7.01
N ILE A 108 7.63 0.06 -6.93
CA ILE A 108 6.35 0.54 -7.49
C ILE A 108 5.64 1.49 -6.52
N GLU A 109 5.61 1.16 -5.22
CA GLU A 109 4.87 1.93 -4.21
C GLU A 109 5.67 3.08 -3.58
N GLY A 110 6.97 3.16 -3.82
CA GLY A 110 7.85 4.18 -3.22
C GLY A 110 7.99 4.06 -1.70
N ARG A 111 7.58 2.92 -1.11
CA ARG A 111 7.64 2.62 0.33
C ARG A 111 7.81 1.13 0.57
N THR A 112 8.38 0.76 1.72
CA THR A 112 8.56 -0.66 2.06
C THR A 112 7.24 -1.33 2.47
N ILE A 113 7.19 -2.66 2.40
CA ILE A 113 6.06 -3.48 2.90
C ILE A 113 5.82 -3.20 4.39
N GLU A 114 6.89 -3.10 5.19
CA GLU A 114 6.79 -2.81 6.63
C GLU A 114 6.11 -1.47 6.90
N LYS A 115 6.47 -0.43 6.15
CA LYS A 115 5.81 0.88 6.25
C LYS A 115 4.32 0.79 5.88
N PHE A 116 3.99 0.01 4.87
CA PHE A 116 2.60 -0.22 4.47
C PHE A 116 1.81 -0.94 5.58
N ILE A 117 2.37 -2.02 6.16
CA ILE A 117 1.77 -2.75 7.28
C ILE A 117 1.54 -1.82 8.47
N ILE A 118 2.54 -1.02 8.84
CA ILE A 118 2.41 -0.07 9.95
C ILE A 118 1.26 0.91 9.68
N GLN A 119 1.14 1.46 8.49
CA GLN A 119 0.05 2.36 8.13
C GLN A 119 -1.32 1.67 8.22
N GLN A 120 -1.44 0.43 7.74
CA GLN A 120 -2.68 -0.36 7.87
C GLN A 120 -3.03 -0.62 9.34
N LYS A 121 -2.05 -0.99 10.17
CA LYS A 121 -2.27 -1.15 11.61
C LYS A 121 -2.72 0.15 12.28
N ILE A 122 -2.14 1.30 11.92
CA ILE A 122 -2.56 2.60 12.47
C ILE A 122 -4.01 2.93 12.09
N GLU A 123 -4.44 2.66 10.86
CA GLU A 123 -5.83 2.85 10.45
C GLU A 123 -6.76 1.90 11.22
N LYS A 124 -6.37 0.64 11.43
CA LYS A 124 -7.15 -0.30 12.26
C LYS A 124 -7.23 0.15 13.73
N ILE A 125 -6.13 0.67 14.31
CA ILE A 125 -6.16 1.25 15.66
C ILE A 125 -7.15 2.42 15.75
N LYS A 126 -7.15 3.33 14.76
CA LYS A 126 -8.10 4.45 14.72
C LYS A 126 -9.54 3.96 14.69
N GLU A 127 -9.82 2.94 13.89
CA GLU A 127 -11.12 2.28 13.79
C GLU A 127 -11.55 1.72 15.16
N LEU A 128 -10.71 0.90 15.79
CA LEU A 128 -10.99 0.27 17.09
C LEU A 128 -11.15 1.31 18.22
N LEU A 129 -10.34 2.37 18.21
CA LEU A 129 -10.49 3.49 19.15
C LEU A 129 -11.83 4.22 18.97
N LYS A 130 -12.30 4.35 17.72
CA LYS A 130 -13.58 4.99 17.40
C LYS A 130 -14.79 4.16 17.88
N TYR A 131 -14.73 2.84 17.77
CA TYR A 131 -15.77 1.96 18.31
C TYR A 131 -15.81 1.98 19.85
N GLY A 132 -14.65 2.15 20.50
CA GLY A 132 -14.57 2.35 21.96
C GLY A 132 -14.76 1.08 22.79
N GLU A 133 -14.90 -0.09 22.16
CA GLU A 133 -15.17 -1.37 22.82
C GLU A 133 -13.94 -1.98 23.47
N LEU A 134 -12.75 -1.73 22.90
CA LEU A 134 -11.50 -2.32 23.34
C LEU A 134 -10.61 -1.33 24.10
N THR A 135 -9.92 -1.82 25.10
CA THR A 135 -8.83 -1.10 25.76
C THR A 135 -7.58 -1.05 24.86
N ILE A 136 -6.65 -0.15 25.16
CA ILE A 136 -5.37 -0.07 24.42
C ILE A 136 -4.57 -1.38 24.54
N ASN A 137 -4.69 -2.08 25.67
CA ASN A 137 -4.03 -3.37 25.90
C ASN A 137 -4.60 -4.46 24.97
N GLU A 138 -5.92 -4.51 24.86
CA GLU A 138 -6.62 -5.48 23.98
C GLU A 138 -6.32 -5.18 22.51
N ILE A 139 -6.34 -3.90 22.10
CA ILE A 139 -5.94 -3.50 20.74
C ILE A 139 -4.49 -3.92 20.44
N ALA A 140 -3.57 -3.75 21.40
CA ALA A 140 -2.19 -4.15 21.21
C ALA A 140 -2.06 -5.66 21.04
N PHE A 141 -2.82 -6.44 21.80
CA PHE A 141 -2.87 -7.89 21.69
C PHE A 141 -3.45 -8.32 20.33
N GLU A 142 -4.61 -7.80 19.95
CA GLU A 142 -5.30 -8.12 18.68
C GLU A 142 -4.42 -7.85 17.45
N LEU A 143 -3.69 -6.73 17.45
CA LEU A 143 -2.82 -6.34 16.34
C LEU A 143 -1.38 -6.88 16.44
N ASN A 144 -1.14 -7.84 17.36
CA ASN A 144 0.17 -8.47 17.55
C ASN A 144 1.30 -7.45 17.77
N TYR A 145 1.08 -6.48 18.65
CA TYR A 145 2.15 -5.61 19.16
C TYR A 145 2.86 -6.28 20.33
N SER A 146 4.18 -6.12 20.39
CA SER A 146 4.98 -6.67 21.51
C SER A 146 4.60 -6.07 22.86
N SER A 147 4.03 -4.85 22.88
CA SER A 147 3.49 -4.21 24.08
C SER A 147 2.55 -3.05 23.74
N PRO A 148 1.61 -2.69 24.64
CA PRO A 148 0.78 -1.50 24.51
C PRO A 148 1.60 -0.19 24.44
N GLN A 149 2.75 -0.17 25.10
CA GLN A 149 3.67 0.97 25.06
C GLN A 149 4.27 1.15 23.65
N TYR A 150 4.65 0.05 22.99
CA TYR A 150 5.18 0.10 21.64
C TYR A 150 4.11 0.58 20.64
N LEU A 151 2.88 0.06 20.74
CA LEU A 151 1.73 0.57 19.98
C LEU A 151 1.56 2.08 20.18
N SER A 152 1.51 2.54 21.45
CA SER A 152 1.28 3.95 21.76
C SER A 152 2.35 4.88 21.20
N ASN A 153 3.61 4.44 21.22
CA ASN A 153 4.73 5.19 20.68
C ASN A 153 4.66 5.27 19.15
N GLN A 154 4.38 4.15 18.48
CA GLN A 154 4.27 4.09 17.02
C GLN A 154 3.06 4.89 16.53
N PHE A 155 1.91 4.78 17.21
CA PHE A 155 0.73 5.56 16.92
C PHE A 155 1.01 7.07 17.04
N LYS A 156 1.66 7.50 18.15
CA LYS A 156 2.05 8.90 18.33
C LYS A 156 3.02 9.39 17.26
N GLN A 157 3.99 8.58 16.88
CA GLN A 157 4.98 8.93 15.85
C GLN A 157 4.32 9.24 14.50
N ILE A 158 3.25 8.52 14.16
CA ILE A 158 2.59 8.64 12.85
C ILE A 158 1.45 9.67 12.87
N THR A 159 0.68 9.72 13.96
CA THR A 159 -0.51 10.59 14.06
C THR A 159 -0.27 11.91 14.78
N GLY A 160 0.87 12.05 15.46
CA GLY A 160 1.20 13.21 16.30
C GLY A 160 0.60 13.16 17.71
N MET A 161 -0.34 12.26 18.03
CA MET A 161 -1.01 12.18 19.31
C MET A 161 -1.05 10.75 19.88
N ARG A 162 -1.22 10.61 21.19
CA ARG A 162 -1.36 9.30 21.84
C ARG A 162 -2.75 8.69 21.57
N PRO A 163 -2.90 7.34 21.56
CA PRO A 163 -4.20 6.68 21.37
C PRO A 163 -5.30 7.18 22.32
N SER A 164 -4.98 7.42 23.60
CA SER A 164 -5.92 7.96 24.57
C SER A 164 -6.39 9.37 24.23
N GLN A 165 -5.50 10.24 23.76
CA GLN A 165 -5.85 11.58 23.31
C GLN A 165 -6.74 11.54 22.07
N PHE A 166 -6.44 10.63 21.14
CA PHE A 166 -7.25 10.41 19.93
C PHE A 166 -8.67 9.95 20.28
N ARG A 167 -8.81 9.01 21.24
CA ARG A 167 -10.12 8.55 21.72
C ARG A 167 -10.92 9.70 22.36
N ASN A 168 -10.33 10.44 23.27
CA ASN A 168 -11.00 11.57 23.94
C ASN A 168 -11.46 12.66 22.95
N MET A 169 -10.68 12.91 21.89
CA MET A 169 -11.08 13.85 20.83
C MET A 169 -12.35 13.37 20.12
N LEU A 170 -12.45 12.10 19.80
CA LEU A 170 -13.64 11.51 19.17
C LEU A 170 -14.87 11.52 20.09
N GLU A 171 -14.67 11.37 21.39
CA GLU A 171 -15.75 11.45 22.39
C GLU A 171 -16.24 12.90 22.57
N SER A 172 -15.35 13.88 22.53
CA SER A 172 -15.70 15.31 22.65
C SER A 172 -16.50 15.85 21.46
N ASP A 173 -16.34 15.24 20.27
CA ASP A 173 -17.11 15.61 19.08
C ASP A 173 -18.54 15.00 19.08
N ARG A 174 -18.84 14.07 19.97
CA ARG A 174 -20.19 13.53 20.16
C ARG A 174 -20.99 14.51 21.01
N LYS A 175 -21.94 15.21 20.40
CA LYS A 175 -22.97 15.96 21.14
C LYS A 175 -23.85 14.99 21.91
N GLN A 176 -24.13 15.30 23.18
CA GLN A 176 -25.13 14.55 23.95
C GLN A 176 -26.49 14.70 23.25
N LEU A 177 -27.21 13.60 23.08
CA LEU A 177 -28.49 13.57 22.34
C LEU A 177 -29.56 14.50 22.99
N ASP A 178 -29.41 14.81 24.27
CA ASP A 178 -30.29 15.74 25.03
C ASP A 178 -29.90 17.22 24.81
N LYS A 179 -28.83 17.51 24.06
CA LYS A 179 -28.35 18.87 23.76
C LYS A 179 -28.34 19.19 22.27
N VAL A 180 -29.02 18.39 21.46
CA VAL A 180 -29.18 18.64 20.02
C VAL A 180 -30.41 19.47 19.74
#